data_8f9947749261b41dbf288ee6d3db7b3f
#
_entry.id   8f9947749261b41dbf288ee6d3db7b3f
#
_cell.length_a   1.000
_cell.length_b   1.000
_cell.length_c   1.000
_cell.angle_alpha   90.00
_cell.angle_beta   90.00
_cell.angle_gamma   90.00
#
_symmetry.space_group_name_H-M   'P 1'
#
loop_
_entity.id
_entity.type
_entity.pdbx_description
1 polymer ?
#
loop_
_entity_poly.entity_id
_entity_poly.type
_entity_poly.pdbx_seq_one_letter_code
_entity_poly.pdbx_strand_id
1 'polypeptide(L)'
;MNSNLLTPVAQRLLSSNIPARLAFVGANGDPHVAPIWFLWRHERFILCSGANGFKVKAIRKQPRVALTIDSETTPYESLRVRGIAEIEVIDGIPVEYVECANRYYGNERGQQWIDWVRNSTNQMARISVMPDWVEAHDFRERFPKIFG
;
A
#
# COMPACT_ATOMS: atom_id res chain seq x y z
N MET A 1 0.73 -10.66 -15.53
CA MET A 1 1.36 -9.85 -14.48
C MET A 1 2.57 -9.12 -15.05
N ASN A 2 2.80 -7.89 -14.64
CA ASN A 2 3.96 -7.12 -15.08
C ASN A 2 5.26 -7.77 -14.57
N SER A 3 6.22 -8.01 -15.49
CA SER A 3 7.46 -8.70 -15.17
C SER A 3 8.34 -7.95 -14.15
N ASN A 4 8.18 -6.62 -14.04
CA ASN A 4 8.93 -5.84 -13.05
C ASN A 4 8.52 -6.17 -11.61
N LEU A 5 7.34 -6.74 -11.38
CA LEU A 5 6.91 -7.26 -10.09
C LEU A 5 7.63 -8.55 -9.70
N LEU A 6 8.23 -9.25 -10.65
CA LEU A 6 8.94 -10.51 -10.42
C LEU A 6 10.43 -10.33 -10.11
N THR A 7 10.94 -9.11 -10.20
CA THR A 7 12.34 -8.85 -9.89
C THR A 7 12.64 -9.09 -8.41
N PRO A 8 13.87 -9.48 -8.05
CA PRO A 8 14.24 -9.68 -6.65
C PRO A 8 13.97 -8.46 -5.76
N VAL A 9 14.26 -7.25 -6.26
CA VAL A 9 14.01 -6.01 -5.51
C VAL A 9 12.53 -5.81 -5.27
N ALA A 10 11.68 -6.02 -6.27
CA ALA A 10 10.22 -5.91 -6.09
C ALA A 10 9.72 -6.91 -5.06
N GLN A 11 10.15 -8.16 -5.14
CA GLN A 11 9.73 -9.21 -4.21
C GLN A 11 10.15 -8.90 -2.76
N ARG A 12 11.34 -8.35 -2.55
CA ARG A 12 11.78 -7.92 -1.21
C ARG A 12 10.87 -6.82 -0.67
N LEU A 13 10.57 -5.81 -1.48
CA LEU A 13 9.73 -4.69 -1.06
C LEU A 13 8.27 -5.10 -0.82
N LEU A 14 7.72 -5.97 -1.67
CA LEU A 14 6.36 -6.50 -1.49
C LEU A 14 6.20 -7.32 -0.21
N SER A 15 7.28 -7.94 0.26
CA SER A 15 7.30 -8.74 1.49
C SER A 15 7.74 -7.95 2.71
N SER A 16 8.16 -6.70 2.53
CA SER A 16 8.69 -5.87 3.62
C SER A 16 7.60 -5.33 4.53
N ASN A 17 8.02 -4.78 5.68
CA ASN A 17 7.16 -4.03 6.60
C ASN A 17 7.23 -2.51 6.34
N ILE A 18 7.68 -2.11 5.17
CA ILE A 18 7.69 -0.70 4.78
C ILE A 18 6.28 -0.33 4.34
N PRO A 19 5.62 0.67 4.95
CA PRO A 19 4.32 1.12 4.48
C PRO A 19 4.41 1.65 3.04
N ALA A 20 3.36 1.44 2.27
CA ALA A 20 3.24 2.09 0.99
C ALA A 20 2.93 3.57 1.18
N ARG A 21 3.39 4.38 0.25
CA ARG A 21 2.96 5.77 0.13
C ARG A 21 2.00 5.85 -1.03
N LEU A 22 0.74 6.13 -0.71
CA LEU A 22 -0.35 6.18 -1.67
C LEU A 22 -0.53 7.61 -2.14
N ALA A 23 -0.41 7.82 -3.45
CA ALA A 23 -0.71 9.09 -4.10
C ALA A 23 -2.08 9.00 -4.78
N PHE A 24 -2.91 10.02 -4.57
CA PHE A 24 -4.25 10.09 -5.13
C PHE A 24 -4.63 11.55 -5.38
N VAL A 25 -5.68 11.75 -6.14
CA VAL A 25 -6.13 13.09 -6.56
C VAL A 25 -7.39 13.46 -5.78
N GLY A 26 -7.35 14.61 -5.11
CA GLY A 26 -8.51 15.16 -4.41
C GLY A 26 -9.53 15.80 -5.33
N ALA A 27 -10.66 16.22 -4.75
CA ALA A 27 -11.80 16.74 -5.50
C ALA A 27 -11.47 17.98 -6.35
N ASN A 28 -10.50 18.78 -5.93
CA ASN A 28 -10.07 19.99 -6.65
C ASN A 28 -8.89 19.74 -7.60
N GLY A 29 -8.54 18.48 -7.84
CA GLY A 29 -7.37 18.13 -8.64
C GLY A 29 -6.05 18.19 -7.88
N ASP A 30 -6.06 18.51 -6.59
CA ASP A 30 -4.85 18.56 -5.79
C ASP A 30 -4.28 17.16 -5.57
N PRO A 31 -2.97 16.99 -5.76
CA PRO A 31 -2.32 15.72 -5.45
C PRO A 31 -2.18 15.54 -3.94
N HIS A 32 -2.45 14.33 -3.48
CA HIS A 32 -2.28 13.93 -2.07
C HIS A 32 -1.37 12.72 -2.00
N VAL A 33 -0.64 12.60 -0.90
CA VAL A 33 0.16 11.42 -0.60
C VAL A 33 0.03 11.11 0.90
N ALA A 34 -0.14 9.84 1.21
CA ALA A 34 -0.26 9.37 2.59
C ALA A 34 0.37 8.00 2.76
N PRO A 35 1.02 7.71 3.91
CA PRO A 35 1.46 6.36 4.22
C PRO A 35 0.25 5.49 4.52
N ILE A 36 0.32 4.24 4.08
CA ILE A 36 -0.75 3.27 4.31
C ILE A 36 -0.17 1.86 4.35
N TRP A 37 -0.73 1.02 5.20
CA TRP A 37 -0.39 -0.41 5.20
C TRP A 37 -0.91 -1.07 3.93
N PHE A 38 -0.20 -2.10 3.47
CA PHE A 38 -0.62 -2.86 2.29
C PHE A 38 -0.37 -4.34 2.46
N LEU A 39 -1.17 -5.12 1.71
CA LEU A 39 -0.86 -6.51 1.39
C LEU A 39 -0.76 -6.64 -0.13
N TRP A 40 0.19 -7.45 -0.58
CA TRP A 40 0.24 -7.90 -1.96
C TRP A 40 -0.38 -9.29 -2.04
N ARG A 41 -1.50 -9.40 -2.72
CA ARG A 41 -2.25 -10.65 -2.82
C ARG A 41 -3.07 -10.67 -4.11
N HIS A 42 -3.06 -11.83 -4.79
CA HIS A 42 -3.81 -12.00 -6.05
C HIS A 42 -3.50 -10.92 -7.09
N GLU A 43 -2.21 -10.59 -7.22
CA GLU A 43 -1.72 -9.57 -8.16
C GLU A 43 -2.31 -8.17 -7.94
N ARG A 44 -2.72 -7.87 -6.70
CA ARG A 44 -3.26 -6.58 -6.31
C ARG A 44 -2.63 -6.08 -5.02
N PHE A 45 -2.54 -4.77 -4.90
CA PHE A 45 -2.27 -4.13 -3.62
C PHE A 45 -3.60 -3.96 -2.90
N ILE A 46 -3.71 -4.53 -1.72
CA ILE A 46 -4.90 -4.40 -0.87
C ILE A 46 -4.57 -3.40 0.23
N LEU A 47 -5.34 -2.32 0.27
CA LEU A 47 -5.24 -1.25 1.25
C LEU A 47 -6.58 -1.14 1.96
N CYS A 48 -6.57 -0.77 3.25
CA CYS A 48 -7.81 -0.56 3.97
C CYS A 48 -7.80 0.81 4.66
N SER A 49 -8.95 1.45 4.68
CA SER A 49 -9.15 2.78 5.27
C SER A 49 -10.56 2.92 5.79
N GLY A 50 -10.82 3.96 6.59
CA GLY A 50 -12.17 4.26 7.05
C GLY A 50 -13.12 4.48 5.89
N ALA A 51 -14.31 3.87 5.94
CA ALA A 51 -15.26 3.84 4.82
C ALA A 51 -15.71 5.23 4.36
N ASN A 52 -15.79 6.19 5.27
CA ASN A 52 -16.26 7.55 4.99
C ASN A 52 -15.14 8.58 4.98
N GLY A 53 -13.90 8.14 4.94
CA GLY A 53 -12.75 9.02 4.96
C GLY A 53 -12.56 9.80 3.66
N PHE A 54 -11.82 10.90 3.75
CA PHE A 54 -11.50 11.76 2.62
C PHE A 54 -10.84 10.98 1.47
N LYS A 55 -9.91 10.13 1.79
CA LYS A 55 -9.18 9.28 0.84
C LYS A 55 -10.12 8.43 -0.01
N VAL A 56 -11.06 7.75 0.63
CA VAL A 56 -12.03 6.88 -0.04
C VAL A 56 -12.92 7.70 -0.97
N LYS A 57 -13.42 8.85 -0.50
CA LYS A 57 -14.26 9.73 -1.32
C LYS A 57 -13.52 10.26 -2.55
N ALA A 58 -12.26 10.64 -2.37
CA ALA A 58 -11.43 11.13 -3.47
C ALA A 58 -11.16 10.04 -4.52
N ILE A 59 -10.79 8.85 -4.08
CA ILE A 59 -10.48 7.72 -4.97
C ILE A 59 -11.73 7.22 -5.70
N ARG A 60 -12.91 7.30 -5.10
CA ARG A 60 -14.17 6.98 -5.81
C ARG A 60 -14.37 7.86 -7.04
N LYS A 61 -14.04 9.14 -6.94
CA LYS A 61 -14.19 10.09 -8.05
C LYS A 61 -13.06 9.96 -9.06
N GLN A 62 -11.85 9.72 -8.58
CA GLN A 62 -10.65 9.63 -9.39
C GLN A 62 -9.91 8.34 -9.01
N PRO A 63 -10.24 7.20 -9.63
CA PRO A 63 -9.72 5.90 -9.18
C PRO A 63 -8.27 5.63 -9.59
N ARG A 64 -7.68 6.49 -10.39
CA ARG A 64 -6.28 6.34 -10.76
C ARG A 64 -5.38 6.78 -9.62
N VAL A 65 -4.51 5.86 -9.17
CA VAL A 65 -3.62 6.07 -8.02
C VAL A 65 -2.20 5.65 -8.35
N ALA A 66 -1.27 6.06 -7.51
CA ALA A 66 0.09 5.58 -7.54
C ALA A 66 0.53 5.14 -6.14
N LEU A 67 1.45 4.20 -6.09
CA LEU A 67 2.05 3.70 -4.85
C LEU A 67 3.56 3.71 -5.00
N THR A 68 4.27 4.05 -3.94
CA THR A 68 5.69 3.76 -3.83
C THR A 68 6.00 3.04 -2.54
N ILE A 69 6.87 2.04 -2.62
CA ILE A 69 7.44 1.33 -1.49
C ILE A 69 8.94 1.44 -1.68
N ASP A 70 9.63 2.09 -0.76
CA ASP A 70 11.04 2.36 -0.90
C ASP A 70 11.78 2.19 0.43
N SER A 71 13.03 1.73 0.36
CA SER A 71 13.86 1.59 1.54
C SER A 71 14.38 2.95 2.02
N GLU A 72 14.61 3.09 3.33
CA GLU A 72 15.19 4.31 3.92
C GLU A 72 16.70 4.24 4.03
N THR A 73 17.27 3.04 3.92
CA THR A 73 18.72 2.83 4.02
C THR A 73 19.37 2.75 2.65
N THR A 74 20.57 3.31 2.54
CA THR A 74 21.38 3.21 1.31
C THR A 74 22.10 1.85 1.23
N PRO A 75 22.28 1.28 0.03
CA PRO A 75 21.74 1.76 -1.25
C PRO A 75 20.24 1.56 -1.32
N TYR A 76 19.54 2.54 -1.86
CA TYR A 76 18.08 2.53 -1.90
C TYR A 76 17.52 1.49 -2.86
N GLU A 77 16.37 0.95 -2.49
CA GLU A 77 15.52 0.15 -3.35
C GLU A 77 14.17 0.84 -3.46
N SER A 78 13.53 0.80 -4.61
CA SER A 78 12.20 1.36 -4.77
C SER A 78 11.34 0.54 -5.72
N LEU A 79 10.05 0.47 -5.38
CA LEU A 79 9.01 -0.09 -6.22
C LEU A 79 7.95 0.98 -6.40
N ARG A 80 7.73 1.40 -7.63
CA ARG A 80 6.75 2.42 -8.00
C ARG A 80 5.68 1.79 -8.87
N VAL A 81 4.43 2.07 -8.55
CA VAL A 81 3.28 1.44 -9.20
C VAL A 81 2.25 2.51 -9.52
N ARG A 82 1.61 2.39 -10.68
CA ARG A 82 0.36 3.08 -10.99
C ARG A 82 -0.71 2.03 -11.25
N GLY A 83 -1.94 2.37 -10.96
CA GLY A 83 -3.04 1.46 -11.22
C GLY A 83 -4.39 2.08 -10.97
N ILE A 84 -5.41 1.26 -11.18
CA ILE A 84 -6.80 1.62 -10.95
C ILE A 84 -7.24 1.01 -9.63
N ALA A 85 -7.84 1.81 -8.78
CA ALA A 85 -8.38 1.39 -7.49
C ALA A 85 -9.85 1.01 -7.62
N GLU A 86 -10.22 -0.12 -7.02
CA GLU A 86 -11.59 -0.53 -6.80
C GLU A 86 -11.87 -0.47 -5.31
N ILE A 87 -13.04 0.02 -4.93
CA ILE A 87 -13.42 0.18 -3.53
C ILE A 87 -14.62 -0.70 -3.21
N GLU A 88 -14.47 -1.46 -2.11
CA GLU A 88 -15.54 -2.26 -1.54
C GLU A 88 -15.68 -1.91 -0.07
N VAL A 89 -16.90 -1.57 0.36
CA VAL A 89 -17.17 -1.32 1.79
C VAL A 89 -17.48 -2.64 2.46
N ILE A 90 -16.76 -2.92 3.54
CA ILE A 90 -16.87 -4.15 4.31
C ILE A 90 -17.48 -3.82 5.67
N ASP A 91 -18.49 -4.57 6.07
CA ASP A 91 -19.02 -4.51 7.43
C ASP A 91 -17.98 -5.10 8.40
N GLY A 92 -17.66 -4.36 9.43
CA GLY A 92 -16.61 -4.74 10.37
C GLY A 92 -15.22 -4.42 9.82
N ILE A 93 -14.26 -5.28 10.12
CA ILE A 93 -12.85 -5.11 9.75
C ILE A 93 -12.47 -6.14 8.71
N PRO A 94 -11.96 -5.71 7.54
CA PRO A 94 -11.46 -6.65 6.53
C PRO A 94 -10.35 -7.53 7.10
N VAL A 95 -10.33 -8.80 6.69
CA VAL A 95 -9.29 -9.75 7.11
C VAL A 95 -7.88 -9.25 6.74
N GLU A 96 -7.76 -8.56 5.61
CA GLU A 96 -6.49 -7.99 5.15
C GLU A 96 -5.98 -6.91 6.12
N TYR A 97 -6.87 -6.14 6.73
CA TYR A 97 -6.48 -5.16 7.74
C TYR A 97 -5.97 -5.82 9.02
N VAL A 98 -6.60 -6.91 9.43
CA VAL A 98 -6.13 -7.73 10.57
C VAL A 98 -4.73 -8.27 10.29
N GLU A 99 -4.52 -8.81 9.09
CA GLU A 99 -3.21 -9.32 8.68
C GLU A 99 -2.15 -8.20 8.66
N CYS A 100 -2.50 -7.02 8.17
CA CYS A 100 -1.62 -5.86 8.21
C CYS A 100 -1.26 -5.47 9.65
N ALA A 101 -2.22 -5.41 10.55
CA ALA A 101 -1.96 -5.06 11.94
C ALA A 101 -0.96 -6.02 12.56
N ASN A 102 -1.12 -7.32 12.34
CA ASN A 102 -0.20 -8.33 12.84
C ASN A 102 1.19 -8.23 12.20
N ARG A 103 1.24 -7.94 10.91
CA ARG A 103 2.49 -7.79 10.15
C ARG A 103 3.30 -6.59 10.60
N TYR A 104 2.65 -5.44 10.80
CA TYR A 104 3.33 -4.19 11.12
C TYR A 104 3.59 -4.00 12.61
N TYR A 105 2.72 -4.50 13.48
CA TYR A 105 2.84 -4.34 14.93
C TYR A 105 3.28 -5.59 15.68
N GLY A 106 3.23 -6.77 15.03
CA GLY A 106 3.36 -8.07 15.71
C GLY A 106 2.00 -8.52 16.26
N ASN A 107 1.91 -9.82 16.58
CA ASN A 107 0.61 -10.44 16.89
C ASN A 107 -0.07 -9.85 18.13
N GLU A 108 0.68 -9.58 19.19
CA GLU A 108 0.10 -9.04 20.42
C GLU A 108 -0.41 -7.61 20.24
N ARG A 109 0.43 -6.71 19.78
CA ARG A 109 0.05 -5.31 19.52
C ARG A 109 -0.96 -5.20 18.39
N GLY A 110 -0.83 -6.04 17.39
CA GLY A 110 -1.78 -6.10 16.27
C GLY A 110 -3.18 -6.43 16.75
N GLN A 111 -3.31 -7.42 17.65
CA GLN A 111 -4.61 -7.77 18.23
C GLN A 111 -5.19 -6.64 19.09
N GLN A 112 -4.36 -6.00 19.90
CA GLN A 112 -4.79 -4.84 20.69
C GLN A 112 -5.30 -3.70 19.81
N TRP A 113 -4.58 -3.44 18.72
CA TRP A 113 -4.99 -2.43 17.73
C TRP A 113 -6.33 -2.78 17.08
N ILE A 114 -6.51 -4.02 16.65
CA ILE A 114 -7.75 -4.48 16.02
C ILE A 114 -8.93 -4.40 16.98
N ASP A 115 -8.74 -4.77 18.26
CA ASP A 115 -9.78 -4.65 19.28
C ASP A 115 -10.21 -3.18 19.46
N TRP A 116 -9.26 -2.26 19.46
CA TRP A 116 -9.54 -0.83 19.54
C TRP A 116 -10.31 -0.34 18.30
N VAL A 117 -9.86 -0.71 17.11
CA VAL A 117 -10.52 -0.33 15.84
C VAL A 117 -11.94 -0.88 15.78
N ARG A 118 -12.14 -2.12 16.22
CA ARG A 118 -13.47 -2.76 16.23
C ARG A 118 -14.48 -1.99 17.08
N ASN A 119 -14.02 -1.36 18.15
CA ASN A 119 -14.86 -0.51 18.99
C ASN A 119 -15.05 0.91 18.42
N SER A 120 -14.28 1.29 17.43
CA SER A 120 -14.24 2.65 16.90
C SER A 120 -14.93 2.79 15.55
N THR A 121 -15.15 1.70 14.83
CA THR A 121 -15.74 1.74 13.50
C THR A 121 -16.59 0.49 13.21
N ASN A 122 -17.65 0.69 12.44
CA ASN A 122 -18.54 -0.38 11.99
C ASN A 122 -18.20 -0.87 10.58
N GLN A 123 -17.52 -0.07 9.80
CA GLN A 123 -17.22 -0.35 8.40
C GLN A 123 -15.85 0.18 8.01
N MET A 124 -15.19 -0.55 7.14
CA MET A 124 -13.96 -0.11 6.50
C MET A 124 -14.06 -0.30 4.99
N ALA A 125 -13.32 0.51 4.25
CA ALA A 125 -13.17 0.32 2.82
C ALA A 125 -11.95 -0.55 2.53
N ARG A 126 -12.15 -1.58 1.72
CA ARG A 126 -11.07 -2.31 1.06
C ARG A 126 -10.79 -1.61 -0.28
N ILE A 127 -9.57 -1.18 -0.47
CA ILE A 127 -9.13 -0.53 -1.71
C ILE A 127 -8.18 -1.51 -2.40
N SER A 128 -8.59 -2.02 -3.56
CA SER A 128 -7.78 -2.96 -4.34
C SER A 128 -7.21 -2.24 -5.55
N VAL A 129 -5.89 -2.17 -5.64
CA VAL A 129 -5.19 -1.52 -6.74
C VAL A 129 -4.62 -2.57 -7.67
N MET A 130 -5.09 -2.58 -8.91
CA MET A 130 -4.55 -3.42 -9.97
C MET A 130 -3.46 -2.65 -10.72
N PRO A 131 -2.19 -3.09 -10.63
CA PRO A 131 -1.10 -2.40 -11.33
C PRO A 131 -1.24 -2.46 -12.84
N ASP A 132 -1.09 -1.32 -13.49
CA ASP A 132 -0.96 -1.23 -14.95
C ASP A 132 0.36 -0.62 -15.41
N TRP A 133 1.16 -0.13 -14.48
CA TRP A 133 2.51 0.34 -14.72
C TRP A 133 3.36 0.08 -13.48
N VAL A 134 4.55 -0.49 -13.68
CA VAL A 134 5.46 -0.84 -12.57
C VAL A 134 6.89 -0.52 -12.95
N GLU A 135 7.62 0.07 -12.01
CA GLU A 135 9.04 0.33 -12.12
C GLU A 135 9.73 -0.07 -10.81
N ALA A 136 10.75 -0.90 -10.90
CA ALA A 136 11.51 -1.37 -9.76
C ALA A 136 12.99 -1.00 -9.95
N HIS A 137 13.59 -0.40 -8.91
CA HIS A 137 14.98 0.03 -8.95
C HIS A 137 15.75 -0.51 -7.74
N ASP A 138 16.90 -1.10 -8.04
CA ASP A 138 17.96 -1.34 -7.07
C ASP A 138 19.10 -0.36 -7.38
N PHE A 139 19.31 0.62 -6.50
CA PHE A 139 20.31 1.66 -6.74
C PHE A 139 21.73 1.15 -6.65
N ARG A 140 21.97 -0.05 -6.12
CA ARG A 140 23.28 -0.72 -6.22
C ARG A 140 23.68 -0.98 -7.66
N GLU A 141 22.72 -1.36 -8.49
CA GLU A 141 22.95 -1.58 -9.92
C GLU A 141 23.28 -0.28 -10.66
N ARG A 142 22.71 0.82 -10.17
CA ARG A 142 22.86 2.15 -10.77
C ARG A 142 24.19 2.81 -10.37
N PHE A 143 24.68 2.54 -9.15
CA PHE A 143 25.90 3.13 -8.61
C PHE A 143 26.82 2.06 -8.01
N PRO A 144 27.19 1.01 -8.77
CA PRO A 144 27.79 -0.20 -8.19
C PRO A 144 29.13 0.02 -7.51
N LYS A 145 29.92 0.98 -7.96
CA LYS A 145 31.28 1.21 -7.47
C LYS A 145 31.36 2.06 -6.20
N ILE A 146 30.30 2.73 -5.85
CA ILE A 146 30.27 3.63 -4.70
C ILE A 146 29.70 2.92 -3.47
N PHE A 147 28.75 2.05 -3.68
CA PHE A 147 28.03 1.39 -2.58
C PHE A 147 28.45 -0.06 -2.34
N GLY A 148 29.52 -0.49 -3.00
CA GLY A 148 30.22 -1.75 -2.78
C GLY A 148 29.40 -3.01 -2.98
#